data_f8302cec694e3c40f2e234031508d9e1
#
_entry.id   f8302cec694e3c40f2e234031508d9e1
#
_cell.length_a   1.000
_cell.length_b   1.000
_cell.length_c   1.000
_cell.angle_alpha   90.00
_cell.angle_beta   90.00
_cell.angle_gamma   90.00
#
_symmetry.space_group_name_H-M   'P 1'
#
loop_
_entity.id
_entity.type
_entity.pdbx_description
1 polymer ?
#
loop_
_entity_poly.entity_id
_entity_poly.type
_entity_poly.pdbx_seq_one_letter_code
_entity_poly.pdbx_strand_id
1 'polypeptide(L)'
;MTKIDIFSGFLGAGKTTLIRKLIAEGYKNEKLVLIENEFGEIAVDGGFLKDAGVEITEMNSGCICCTLVGDFTKALKKVIEEHHPDRILIEPSGVGKLSDVAKAVAGVEGAEIGAKVTVVDAGKCRMYIRNFGEFFNDQVQHADVIVLSRTDSASDGKVVTASAMLSQLNPNATVITTPWPELSGEQIVQVMERIDSLSSTMQEMTHFHEHHHDHDHDHDEHCGCGHDHDHEHEHEHEHEHHHDHDHEHGDHCSCGCGHDHEGHHHADEVFTSWGVETPKKFSEEEIREKLNELDDCRHYGTILRAKGFVDSPDGEWVYFDYVPGEVDIRRGGAAVTGRICVIGSKINEQAIKELFNIE
;
A
#
# COMPACT_ATOMS: atom_id res chain seq x y z
N MET A 1 -3.28 -25.65 2.59
CA MET A 1 -3.69 -24.35 1.98
C MET A 1 -2.45 -23.52 1.81
N THR A 2 -2.32 -22.82 0.70
CA THR A 2 -1.19 -21.92 0.44
C THR A 2 -1.40 -20.62 1.23
N LYS A 3 -0.43 -20.23 2.07
CA LYS A 3 -0.47 -18.93 2.77
C LYS A 3 -0.11 -17.81 1.82
N ILE A 4 -0.79 -16.68 1.93
CA ILE A 4 -0.55 -15.48 1.11
C ILE A 4 -0.28 -14.29 2.01
N ASP A 5 0.94 -13.77 1.96
CA ASP A 5 1.32 -12.54 2.66
C ASP A 5 1.31 -11.36 1.69
N ILE A 6 0.70 -10.25 2.08
CA ILE A 6 0.56 -9.04 1.25
C ILE A 6 1.45 -7.95 1.82
N PHE A 7 2.41 -7.45 1.02
CA PHE A 7 3.35 -6.40 1.40
C PHE A 7 3.01 -5.08 0.72
N SER A 8 2.13 -4.32 1.33
CA SER A 8 1.71 -2.99 0.89
C SER A 8 2.64 -1.89 1.41
N GLY A 9 2.41 -0.69 0.98
CA GLY A 9 3.15 0.51 1.40
C GLY A 9 3.37 1.45 0.22
N PHE A 10 3.52 2.74 0.52
CA PHE A 10 3.60 3.77 -0.51
C PHE A 10 4.87 3.64 -1.38
N LEU A 11 4.92 4.37 -2.50
CA LEU A 11 6.05 4.34 -3.42
C LEU A 11 7.36 4.68 -2.70
N GLY A 12 8.41 3.88 -2.95
CA GLY A 12 9.72 4.06 -2.32
C GLY A 12 9.80 3.80 -0.82
N ALA A 13 8.75 3.23 -0.19
CA ALA A 13 8.76 2.91 1.24
C ALA A 13 9.73 1.78 1.63
N GLY A 14 10.22 0.99 0.67
CA GLY A 14 11.17 -0.11 0.90
C GLY A 14 10.53 -1.50 0.91
N LYS A 15 9.36 -1.70 0.31
CA LYS A 15 8.66 -2.99 0.23
C LYS A 15 9.55 -4.11 -0.31
N THR A 16 10.09 -3.94 -1.50
CA THR A 16 10.98 -4.91 -2.14
C THR A 16 12.21 -5.23 -1.28
N THR A 17 12.77 -4.23 -0.59
CA THR A 17 13.91 -4.42 0.32
C THR A 17 13.53 -5.29 1.52
N LEU A 18 12.34 -5.06 2.12
CA LEU A 18 11.83 -5.90 3.20
C LEU A 18 11.60 -7.33 2.72
N ILE A 19 10.91 -7.50 1.59
CA ILE A 19 10.62 -8.83 1.01
C ILE A 19 11.92 -9.61 0.78
N ARG A 20 12.95 -8.99 0.20
CA ARG A 20 14.27 -9.62 0.01
C ARG A 20 14.89 -10.08 1.31
N LYS A 21 14.81 -9.25 2.37
CA LYS A 21 15.30 -9.61 3.70
C LYS A 21 14.54 -10.81 4.27
N LEU A 22 13.21 -10.83 4.14
CA LEU A 22 12.38 -11.93 4.63
C LEU A 22 12.65 -13.24 3.86
N ILE A 23 12.81 -13.17 2.54
CA ILE A 23 13.19 -14.33 1.71
C ILE A 23 14.54 -14.89 2.15
N ALA A 24 15.55 -14.03 2.35
CA ALA A 24 16.90 -14.47 2.70
C ALA A 24 17.01 -15.01 4.13
N GLU A 25 16.25 -14.45 5.07
CA GLU A 25 16.46 -14.69 6.50
C GLU A 25 15.27 -15.34 7.19
N GLY A 26 14.02 -15.11 6.70
CA GLY A 26 12.78 -15.46 7.42
C GLY A 26 12.12 -16.73 6.92
N TYR A 27 11.89 -16.86 5.63
CA TYR A 27 11.12 -17.99 5.04
C TYR A 27 12.02 -19.14 4.61
N LYS A 28 12.82 -19.66 5.56
CA LYS A 28 13.71 -20.80 5.30
C LYS A 28 12.92 -22.08 5.12
N ASN A 29 13.23 -22.82 4.07
CA ASN A 29 12.63 -24.13 3.73
C ASN A 29 11.16 -24.08 3.26
N GLU A 30 10.60 -22.93 2.96
CA GLU A 30 9.31 -22.81 2.31
C GLU A 30 9.49 -22.68 0.79
N LYS A 31 8.61 -23.31 0.03
CA LYS A 31 8.51 -23.09 -1.41
C LYS A 31 7.78 -21.79 -1.66
N LEU A 32 8.51 -20.77 -2.07
CA LEU A 32 7.99 -19.41 -2.22
C LEU A 32 7.68 -19.06 -3.68
N VAL A 33 6.61 -18.34 -3.88
CA VAL A 33 6.33 -17.59 -5.11
C VAL A 33 6.18 -16.13 -4.76
N LEU A 34 6.86 -15.24 -5.49
CA LEU A 34 6.70 -13.80 -5.37
C LEU A 34 5.91 -13.27 -6.57
N ILE A 35 4.85 -12.53 -6.29
CA ILE A 35 4.05 -11.82 -7.30
C ILE A 35 4.29 -10.32 -7.10
N GLU A 36 4.97 -9.71 -8.07
CA GLU A 36 5.23 -8.27 -8.11
C GLU A 36 4.26 -7.61 -9.09
N ASN A 37 3.65 -6.50 -8.65
CA ASN A 37 2.83 -5.65 -9.51
C ASN A 37 3.29 -4.20 -9.38
N GLU A 38 4.05 -3.73 -10.36
CA GLU A 38 4.48 -2.34 -10.41
C GLU A 38 3.50 -1.47 -11.23
N PHE A 39 3.31 -0.23 -10.76
CA PHE A 39 2.57 0.79 -11.50
C PHE A 39 3.47 1.36 -12.61
N GLY A 40 3.08 1.15 -13.87
CA GLY A 40 3.82 1.61 -15.04
C GLY A 40 4.16 0.47 -16.01
N GLU A 41 4.39 0.79 -17.29
CA GLU A 41 4.60 -0.19 -18.36
C GLU A 41 5.99 -0.86 -18.36
N ILE A 42 6.88 -0.53 -17.39
CA ILE A 42 8.29 -0.93 -17.40
C ILE A 42 8.70 -1.59 -16.10
N ALA A 43 8.83 -2.92 -16.11
CA ALA A 43 9.40 -3.69 -15.00
C ALA A 43 10.94 -3.51 -14.95
N VAL A 44 11.46 -3.02 -13.84
CA VAL A 44 12.91 -2.75 -13.65
C VAL A 44 13.57 -3.73 -12.67
N ASP A 45 12.82 -4.44 -11.82
CA ASP A 45 13.35 -5.19 -10.67
C ASP A 45 13.50 -6.72 -10.85
N GLY A 46 13.02 -7.31 -11.95
CA GLY A 46 12.95 -8.78 -12.15
C GLY A 46 14.27 -9.58 -12.18
N GLY A 47 15.42 -8.92 -12.07
CA GLY A 47 16.73 -9.58 -12.20
C GLY A 47 17.33 -10.17 -10.90
N PHE A 48 17.03 -9.60 -9.73
CA PHE A 48 17.79 -9.84 -8.50
C PHE A 48 17.32 -11.04 -7.64
N LEU A 49 16.07 -11.49 -7.81
CA LEU A 49 15.48 -12.53 -6.94
C LEU A 49 15.58 -13.94 -7.52
N LYS A 50 15.91 -14.07 -8.81
CA LYS A 50 16.08 -15.38 -9.48
C LYS A 50 17.22 -16.22 -8.89
N ASP A 51 18.22 -15.57 -8.32
CA ASP A 51 19.36 -16.27 -7.73
C ASP A 51 19.06 -16.94 -6.36
N ALA A 52 17.94 -16.57 -5.73
CA ALA A 52 17.52 -17.11 -4.43
C ALA A 52 16.65 -18.38 -4.52
N GLY A 53 16.38 -18.90 -5.73
CA GLY A 53 15.52 -20.06 -5.93
C GLY A 53 14.03 -19.80 -5.74
N VAL A 54 13.64 -18.53 -5.74
CA VAL A 54 12.24 -18.08 -5.66
C VAL A 54 11.68 -17.96 -7.08
N GLU A 55 10.52 -18.55 -7.34
CA GLU A 55 9.82 -18.34 -8.59
C GLU A 55 9.17 -16.96 -8.59
N ILE A 56 9.56 -16.11 -9.55
CA ILE A 56 9.02 -14.76 -9.70
C ILE A 56 8.00 -14.77 -10.83
N THR A 57 6.78 -14.37 -10.52
CA THR A 57 5.73 -14.16 -11.51
C THR A 57 5.47 -12.66 -11.63
N GLU A 58 5.94 -12.05 -12.71
CA GLU A 58 5.62 -10.65 -13.04
C GLU A 58 4.23 -10.58 -13.67
N MET A 59 3.35 -9.76 -13.09
CA MET A 59 2.03 -9.49 -13.68
C MET A 59 2.05 -8.14 -14.39
N ASN A 60 2.28 -8.16 -15.70
CA ASN A 60 2.40 -6.98 -16.55
C ASN A 60 1.06 -6.35 -17.00
N SER A 61 -0.07 -6.75 -16.43
CA SER A 61 -1.41 -6.36 -16.90
C SER A 61 -2.08 -5.35 -15.97
N GLY A 62 -1.58 -4.12 -15.89
CA GLY A 62 -2.22 -3.05 -15.12
C GLY A 62 -2.13 -3.21 -13.59
N CYS A 63 -2.58 -2.20 -12.84
CA CYS A 63 -2.67 -2.32 -11.37
C CYS A 63 -3.64 -3.43 -10.97
N ILE A 64 -3.31 -4.21 -9.91
CA ILE A 64 -4.26 -5.18 -9.29
C ILE A 64 -5.59 -4.51 -8.94
N CYS A 65 -5.56 -3.22 -8.59
CA CYS A 65 -6.75 -2.42 -8.30
C CYS A 65 -7.58 -2.04 -9.53
N CYS A 66 -7.02 -2.08 -10.76
CA CYS A 66 -7.67 -1.61 -11.99
C CYS A 66 -8.00 -2.73 -12.96
N THR A 67 -7.27 -3.84 -12.92
CA THR A 67 -7.61 -5.04 -13.68
C THR A 67 -8.66 -5.81 -12.89
N LEU A 68 -9.81 -6.09 -13.51
CA LEU A 68 -10.94 -6.84 -12.94
C LEU A 68 -10.47 -7.85 -11.89
N VAL A 69 -10.91 -7.70 -10.64
CA VAL A 69 -10.62 -8.59 -9.49
C VAL A 69 -10.67 -10.07 -9.89
N GLY A 70 -11.55 -10.42 -10.85
CA GLY A 70 -11.69 -11.78 -11.38
C GLY A 70 -10.49 -12.31 -12.15
N ASP A 71 -9.69 -11.49 -12.82
CA ASP A 71 -8.52 -11.95 -13.57
C ASP A 71 -7.33 -12.18 -12.64
N PHE A 72 -7.17 -11.37 -11.60
CA PHE A 72 -6.17 -11.59 -10.56
C PHE A 72 -6.44 -12.86 -9.76
N THR A 73 -7.70 -13.10 -9.35
CA THR A 73 -8.12 -14.32 -8.66
C THR A 73 -7.84 -15.57 -9.50
N LYS A 74 -8.11 -15.53 -10.82
CA LYS A 74 -7.79 -16.63 -11.74
C LYS A 74 -6.29 -16.87 -11.87
N ALA A 75 -5.50 -15.80 -11.96
CA ALA A 75 -4.04 -15.89 -12.05
C ALA A 75 -3.45 -16.51 -10.77
N LEU A 76 -3.90 -16.08 -9.58
CA LEU A 76 -3.50 -16.68 -8.30
C LEU A 76 -3.85 -18.17 -8.24
N LYS A 77 -5.07 -18.56 -8.63
CA LYS A 77 -5.49 -19.95 -8.66
C LYS A 77 -4.57 -20.78 -9.56
N LYS A 78 -4.24 -20.27 -10.76
CA LYS A 78 -3.32 -20.92 -11.69
C LYS A 78 -1.91 -21.09 -11.08
N VAL A 79 -1.37 -20.08 -10.41
CA VAL A 79 -0.08 -20.15 -9.72
C VAL A 79 -0.09 -21.24 -8.65
N ILE A 80 -1.15 -21.31 -7.84
CA ILE A 80 -1.30 -22.35 -6.81
C ILE A 80 -1.36 -23.76 -7.43
N GLU A 81 -2.13 -23.94 -8.51
CA GLU A 81 -2.29 -25.21 -9.20
C GLU A 81 -1.02 -25.68 -9.93
N GLU A 82 -0.25 -24.78 -10.53
CA GLU A 82 0.96 -25.12 -11.29
C GLU A 82 2.20 -25.29 -10.40
N HIS A 83 2.35 -24.45 -9.38
CA HIS A 83 3.56 -24.40 -8.57
C HIS A 83 3.43 -25.09 -7.22
N HIS A 84 2.21 -25.28 -6.69
CA HIS A 84 1.96 -25.82 -5.34
C HIS A 84 2.88 -25.19 -4.28
N PRO A 85 2.88 -23.86 -4.14
CA PRO A 85 3.76 -23.19 -3.18
C PRO A 85 3.24 -23.37 -1.75
N ASP A 86 4.18 -23.35 -0.78
CA ASP A 86 3.84 -23.26 0.63
C ASP A 86 3.31 -21.87 0.96
N ARG A 87 3.96 -20.83 0.35
CA ARG A 87 3.62 -19.44 0.56
C ARG A 87 3.75 -18.60 -0.71
N ILE A 88 2.84 -17.64 -0.87
CA ILE A 88 2.90 -16.61 -1.91
C ILE A 88 3.11 -15.25 -1.23
N LEU A 89 4.09 -14.49 -1.70
CA LEU A 89 4.31 -13.12 -1.30
C LEU A 89 3.77 -12.21 -2.40
N ILE A 90 2.90 -11.26 -2.06
CA ILE A 90 2.34 -10.31 -3.03
C ILE A 90 2.87 -8.93 -2.71
N GLU A 91 3.57 -8.30 -3.66
CA GLU A 91 3.92 -6.90 -3.63
C GLU A 91 2.99 -6.12 -4.59
N PRO A 92 1.90 -5.50 -4.11
CA PRO A 92 1.06 -4.67 -4.95
C PRO A 92 1.75 -3.34 -5.27
N SER A 93 1.24 -2.63 -6.27
CA SER A 93 1.65 -1.27 -6.58
C SER A 93 1.63 -0.38 -5.35
N GLY A 94 2.63 0.49 -5.21
CA GLY A 94 2.75 1.42 -4.09
C GLY A 94 1.63 2.45 -3.98
N VAL A 95 0.75 2.56 -4.97
CA VAL A 95 -0.44 3.41 -4.96
C VAL A 95 -1.75 2.61 -4.89
N GLY A 96 -1.67 1.26 -4.78
CA GLY A 96 -2.83 0.39 -4.63
C GLY A 96 -3.41 0.43 -3.22
N LYS A 97 -4.72 0.20 -3.10
CA LYS A 97 -5.41 0.00 -1.82
C LYS A 97 -5.17 -1.43 -1.32
N LEU A 98 -4.74 -1.58 -0.08
CA LEU A 98 -4.54 -2.90 0.54
C LEU A 98 -5.85 -3.67 0.68
N SER A 99 -6.94 -2.95 0.96
CA SER A 99 -8.28 -3.52 1.07
C SER A 99 -8.73 -4.24 -0.21
N ASP A 100 -8.41 -3.69 -1.39
CA ASP A 100 -8.80 -4.28 -2.66
C ASP A 100 -8.02 -5.56 -2.96
N VAL A 101 -6.71 -5.55 -2.68
CA VAL A 101 -5.86 -6.73 -2.83
C VAL A 101 -6.30 -7.85 -1.88
N ALA A 102 -6.56 -7.51 -0.61
CA ALA A 102 -7.04 -8.48 0.38
C ALA A 102 -8.38 -9.12 -0.02
N LYS A 103 -9.33 -8.32 -0.53
CA LYS A 103 -10.61 -8.83 -1.06
C LYS A 103 -10.41 -9.78 -2.24
N ALA A 104 -9.49 -9.45 -3.16
CA ALA A 104 -9.20 -10.30 -4.31
C ALA A 104 -8.59 -11.64 -3.89
N VAL A 105 -7.69 -11.64 -2.91
CA VAL A 105 -7.07 -12.85 -2.35
C VAL A 105 -8.09 -13.71 -1.59
N ALA A 106 -8.97 -13.10 -0.80
CA ALA A 106 -10.00 -13.81 -0.03
C ALA A 106 -10.96 -14.64 -0.91
N GLY A 107 -11.09 -14.29 -2.19
CA GLY A 107 -11.88 -15.03 -3.18
C GLY A 107 -11.19 -16.25 -3.80
N VAL A 108 -9.93 -16.55 -3.45
CA VAL A 108 -9.14 -17.62 -4.06
C VAL A 108 -9.31 -18.92 -3.29
N GLU A 109 -9.89 -19.93 -3.94
CA GLU A 109 -10.03 -21.28 -3.36
C GLU A 109 -8.65 -21.94 -3.17
N GLY A 110 -8.41 -22.52 -2.01
CA GLY A 110 -7.13 -23.16 -1.66
C GLY A 110 -6.08 -22.23 -1.10
N ALA A 111 -6.39 -20.92 -0.97
CA ALA A 111 -5.54 -19.89 -0.38
C ALA A 111 -6.07 -19.44 1.00
N GLU A 112 -5.17 -18.93 1.82
CA GLU A 112 -5.42 -18.32 3.10
C GLU A 112 -4.58 -17.04 3.21
N ILE A 113 -5.20 -15.93 3.61
CA ILE A 113 -4.44 -14.71 3.89
C ILE A 113 -3.66 -14.95 5.18
N GLY A 114 -2.33 -14.87 5.09
CA GLY A 114 -1.44 -14.86 6.24
C GLY A 114 -1.39 -13.47 6.87
N ALA A 115 -0.36 -12.68 6.55
CA ALA A 115 -0.21 -11.35 7.09
C ALA A 115 -0.42 -10.26 6.04
N LYS A 116 -1.07 -9.16 6.44
CA LYS A 116 -1.14 -7.90 5.69
C LYS A 116 -0.15 -6.92 6.29
N VAL A 117 0.94 -6.69 5.59
CA VAL A 117 2.05 -5.86 6.04
C VAL A 117 2.07 -4.56 5.27
N THR A 118 2.18 -3.43 5.97
CA THR A 118 2.37 -2.12 5.33
C THR A 118 3.71 -1.53 5.72
N VAL A 119 4.56 -1.26 4.73
CA VAL A 119 5.86 -0.61 4.91
C VAL A 119 5.69 0.90 4.82
N VAL A 120 6.17 1.63 5.83
CA VAL A 120 6.03 3.08 5.93
C VAL A 120 7.38 3.74 6.17
N ASP A 121 7.75 4.68 5.30
CA ASP A 121 8.90 5.56 5.51
C ASP A 121 8.64 6.52 6.68
N ALA A 122 9.42 6.37 7.75
CA ALA A 122 9.27 7.17 8.97
C ALA A 122 9.43 8.68 8.72
N GLY A 123 10.28 9.06 7.74
CA GLY A 123 10.52 10.46 7.39
C GLY A 123 9.40 11.11 6.59
N LYS A 124 8.62 10.31 5.83
CA LYS A 124 7.62 10.77 4.86
C LYS A 124 6.16 10.52 5.28
N CYS A 125 5.92 9.80 6.38
CA CYS A 125 4.60 9.41 6.88
C CYS A 125 3.61 10.59 6.90
N ARG A 126 3.97 11.71 7.54
CA ARG A 126 3.11 12.90 7.65
C ARG A 126 2.76 13.50 6.30
N MET A 127 3.70 13.52 5.37
CA MET A 127 3.49 14.06 4.02
C MET A 127 2.49 13.19 3.25
N TYR A 128 2.60 11.87 3.34
CA TYR A 128 1.71 10.96 2.62
C TYR A 128 0.28 10.97 3.19
N ILE A 129 0.11 11.04 4.52
CA ILE A 129 -1.21 11.21 5.14
C ILE A 129 -1.90 12.47 4.61
N ARG A 130 -1.16 13.58 4.51
CA ARG A 130 -1.71 14.87 4.10
C ARG A 130 -2.07 14.93 2.63
N ASN A 131 -1.22 14.38 1.76
CA ASN A 131 -1.34 14.58 0.31
C ASN A 131 -2.03 13.41 -0.41
N PHE A 132 -1.98 12.21 0.16
CA PHE A 132 -2.45 10.97 -0.47
C PHE A 132 -3.23 10.10 0.52
N GLY A 133 -3.96 10.74 1.45
CA GLY A 133 -4.62 10.07 2.58
C GLY A 133 -5.56 8.94 2.15
N GLU A 134 -6.25 9.04 1.02
CA GLU A 134 -7.15 8.00 0.54
C GLU A 134 -6.42 6.64 0.38
N PHE A 135 -5.28 6.63 -0.31
CA PHE A 135 -4.52 5.41 -0.57
C PHE A 135 -3.64 5.02 0.61
N PHE A 136 -2.91 5.98 1.16
CA PHE A 136 -2.00 5.74 2.29
C PHE A 136 -2.77 5.29 3.54
N ASN A 137 -3.89 5.94 3.87
CA ASN A 137 -4.69 5.54 5.03
C ASN A 137 -5.32 4.17 4.84
N ASP A 138 -5.81 3.81 3.64
CA ASP A 138 -6.30 2.47 3.36
C ASP A 138 -5.22 1.41 3.63
N GLN A 139 -3.99 1.63 3.13
CA GLN A 139 -2.86 0.73 3.35
C GLN A 139 -2.55 0.55 4.84
N VAL A 140 -2.62 1.62 5.64
CA VAL A 140 -2.37 1.59 7.08
C VAL A 140 -3.53 0.95 7.84
N GLN A 141 -4.78 1.32 7.52
CA GLN A 141 -5.98 0.86 8.24
C GLN A 141 -6.25 -0.63 8.09
N HIS A 142 -5.85 -1.22 6.96
CA HIS A 142 -6.07 -2.64 6.69
C HIS A 142 -4.85 -3.53 6.98
N ALA A 143 -3.75 -2.94 7.47
CA ALA A 143 -2.56 -3.69 7.85
C ALA A 143 -2.73 -4.40 9.21
N ASP A 144 -2.18 -5.61 9.32
CA ASP A 144 -2.00 -6.32 10.59
C ASP A 144 -0.67 -5.93 11.25
N VAL A 145 0.36 -5.71 10.40
CA VAL A 145 1.69 -5.26 10.80
C VAL A 145 2.09 -4.03 9.99
N ILE A 146 2.60 -3.02 10.66
CA ILE A 146 3.21 -1.85 10.04
C ILE A 146 4.71 -1.86 10.34
N VAL A 147 5.53 -1.86 9.30
CA VAL A 147 6.99 -1.87 9.43
C VAL A 147 7.54 -0.51 9.04
N LEU A 148 8.07 0.25 10.00
CA LEU A 148 8.75 1.51 9.69
C LEU A 148 10.09 1.24 9.01
N SER A 149 10.32 1.90 7.89
CA SER A 149 11.59 1.92 7.19
C SER A 149 12.36 3.21 7.47
N ARG A 150 13.68 3.18 7.23
CA ARG A 150 14.58 4.34 7.39
C ARG A 150 14.56 4.96 8.79
N THR A 151 14.30 4.14 9.80
CA THR A 151 14.31 4.55 11.20
C THR A 151 15.71 4.84 11.71
N ASP A 152 16.73 4.29 11.09
CA ASP A 152 18.15 4.54 11.32
C ASP A 152 18.63 5.93 10.84
N SER A 153 18.01 6.43 9.77
CA SER A 153 18.35 7.74 9.18
C SER A 153 17.39 8.87 9.58
N ALA A 154 16.20 8.53 10.06
CA ALA A 154 15.25 9.50 10.57
C ALA A 154 15.63 9.95 11.99
N SER A 155 15.34 11.21 12.33
CA SER A 155 15.48 11.64 13.73
C SER A 155 14.46 10.94 14.63
N ASP A 156 14.83 10.67 15.90
CA ASP A 156 13.97 9.99 16.89
C ASP A 156 12.57 10.63 16.98
N GLY A 157 12.51 11.96 16.93
CA GLY A 157 11.24 12.69 16.95
C GLY A 157 10.33 12.40 15.75
N LYS A 158 10.90 12.12 14.56
CA LYS A 158 10.13 11.70 13.38
C LYS A 158 9.61 10.28 13.53
N VAL A 159 10.41 9.36 14.04
CA VAL A 159 10.02 7.97 14.29
C VAL A 159 8.88 7.91 15.31
N VAL A 160 9.01 8.61 16.44
CA VAL A 160 7.96 8.69 17.47
C VAL A 160 6.68 9.31 16.91
N THR A 161 6.79 10.41 16.14
CA THR A 161 5.63 11.05 15.52
C THR A 161 4.95 10.14 14.51
N ALA A 162 5.71 9.48 13.64
CA ALA A 162 5.15 8.53 12.67
C ALA A 162 4.44 7.37 13.37
N SER A 163 5.07 6.76 14.37
CA SER A 163 4.46 5.68 15.16
C SER A 163 3.14 6.11 15.80
N ALA A 164 3.10 7.30 16.43
CA ALA A 164 1.87 7.83 17.04
C ALA A 164 0.75 8.06 16.02
N MET A 165 1.07 8.63 14.84
CA MET A 165 0.11 8.86 13.77
C MET A 165 -0.45 7.55 13.21
N LEU A 166 0.40 6.54 13.02
CA LEU A 166 0.01 5.23 12.52
C LEU A 166 -0.86 4.46 13.53
N SER A 167 -0.50 4.50 14.81
CA SER A 167 -1.33 3.90 15.87
C SER A 167 -2.68 4.60 16.03
N GLN A 168 -2.77 5.89 15.71
CA GLN A 168 -4.05 6.61 15.69
C GLN A 168 -4.91 6.18 14.49
N LEU A 169 -4.31 5.93 13.32
CA LEU A 169 -5.01 5.47 12.12
C LEU A 169 -5.43 4.00 12.22
N ASN A 170 -4.59 3.17 12.84
CA ASN A 170 -4.85 1.75 13.04
C ASN A 170 -4.34 1.29 14.43
N PRO A 171 -5.19 1.37 15.47
CA PRO A 171 -4.81 0.96 16.82
C PRO A 171 -4.61 -0.55 16.98
N ASN A 172 -5.06 -1.36 16.03
CA ASN A 172 -4.98 -2.81 16.08
C ASN A 172 -3.69 -3.36 15.44
N ALA A 173 -3.01 -2.57 14.61
CA ALA A 173 -1.79 -3.00 13.96
C ALA A 173 -0.59 -3.02 14.92
N THR A 174 0.25 -4.04 14.78
CA THR A 174 1.56 -4.03 15.43
C THR A 174 2.53 -3.15 14.63
N VAL A 175 3.10 -2.12 15.28
CA VAL A 175 4.06 -1.22 14.63
C VAL A 175 5.50 -1.60 15.00
N ILE A 176 6.30 -2.01 14.02
CA ILE A 176 7.72 -2.29 14.17
C ILE A 176 8.50 -1.02 13.88
N THR A 177 9.19 -0.48 14.90
CA THR A 177 9.96 0.77 14.83
C THR A 177 11.48 0.56 14.87
N THR A 178 11.94 -0.63 15.21
CA THR A 178 13.36 -0.97 15.31
C THR A 178 14.03 -0.89 13.94
N PRO A 179 15.25 -0.33 13.84
CA PRO A 179 16.00 -0.30 12.59
C PRO A 179 16.22 -1.69 12.00
N TRP A 180 16.05 -1.83 10.69
CA TRP A 180 16.12 -3.13 10.01
C TRP A 180 17.45 -3.88 10.14
N PRO A 181 18.62 -3.20 10.22
CA PRO A 181 19.89 -3.89 10.51
C PRO A 181 19.93 -4.59 11.87
N GLU A 182 19.11 -4.15 12.83
CA GLU A 182 19.04 -4.70 14.18
C GLU A 182 18.03 -5.84 14.31
N LEU A 183 17.20 -6.07 13.28
CA LEU A 183 16.19 -7.14 13.23
C LEU A 183 16.57 -8.22 12.24
N SER A 184 16.45 -9.48 12.64
CA SER A 184 16.47 -10.58 11.69
C SER A 184 15.15 -10.72 10.95
N GLY A 185 15.19 -11.28 9.72
CA GLY A 185 13.95 -11.59 8.99
C GLY A 185 13.06 -12.58 9.76
N GLU A 186 13.65 -13.54 10.47
CA GLU A 186 12.92 -14.48 11.33
C GLU A 186 12.11 -13.78 12.43
N GLN A 187 12.65 -12.73 13.06
CA GLN A 187 11.93 -11.96 14.09
C GLN A 187 10.71 -11.24 13.51
N ILE A 188 10.86 -10.68 12.30
CA ILE A 188 9.74 -10.01 11.62
C ILE A 188 8.65 -11.02 11.25
N VAL A 189 9.02 -12.18 10.68
CA VAL A 189 8.07 -13.26 10.35
C VAL A 189 7.34 -13.76 11.61
N GLN A 190 8.05 -13.93 12.74
CA GLN A 190 7.41 -14.32 14.00
C GLN A 190 6.36 -13.32 14.49
N VAL A 191 6.56 -12.02 14.27
CA VAL A 191 5.54 -11.01 14.59
C VAL A 191 4.34 -11.16 13.66
N MET A 192 4.56 -11.36 12.36
CA MET A 192 3.50 -11.57 11.38
C MET A 192 2.67 -12.83 11.71
N GLU A 193 3.31 -13.95 12.03
CA GLU A 193 2.64 -15.22 12.34
C GLU A 193 1.90 -15.22 13.68
N ARG A 194 2.36 -14.45 14.69
CA ARG A 194 1.65 -14.32 15.98
C ARG A 194 0.31 -13.62 15.82
N ILE A 195 0.20 -12.69 14.91
CA ILE A 195 -1.06 -11.99 14.64
C ILE A 195 -2.05 -12.93 13.95
N ASP A 196 -1.57 -13.74 13.01
CA ASP A 196 -2.37 -14.79 12.37
C ASP A 196 -2.94 -15.77 13.40
N SER A 197 -2.12 -16.23 14.34
CA SER A 197 -2.58 -17.15 15.41
C SER A 197 -3.59 -16.53 16.38
N LEU A 198 -3.47 -15.24 16.68
CA LEU A 198 -4.42 -14.52 17.53
C LEU A 198 -5.76 -14.29 16.83
N SER A 199 -5.75 -13.93 15.55
CA SER A 199 -6.99 -13.73 14.79
C SER A 199 -7.75 -15.04 14.57
N SER A 200 -7.05 -16.14 14.29
CA SER A 200 -7.69 -17.47 14.20
C SER A 200 -8.29 -17.93 15.53
N THR A 201 -7.58 -17.71 16.65
CA THR A 201 -8.09 -18.04 17.99
C THR A 201 -9.31 -17.18 18.34
N MET A 202 -9.33 -15.90 17.98
CA MET A 202 -10.50 -15.04 18.20
C MET A 202 -11.70 -15.44 17.34
N GLN A 203 -11.48 -15.86 16.09
CA GLN A 203 -12.56 -16.39 15.23
C GLN A 203 -13.13 -17.69 15.76
N GLU A 204 -12.30 -18.60 16.24
CA GLU A 204 -12.76 -19.83 16.90
C GLU A 204 -13.59 -19.54 18.17
N MET A 205 -13.19 -18.55 18.97
CA MET A 205 -13.94 -18.12 20.15
C MET A 205 -15.29 -17.48 19.80
N THR A 206 -15.38 -16.71 18.73
CA THR A 206 -16.66 -16.10 18.30
C THR A 206 -17.63 -17.16 17.75
N HIS A 207 -17.16 -18.18 17.05
CA HIS A 207 -18.00 -19.29 16.60
C HIS A 207 -18.55 -20.15 17.75
N PHE A 208 -17.85 -20.22 18.90
CA PHE A 208 -18.36 -20.92 20.09
C PHE A 208 -19.51 -20.19 20.78
N HIS A 209 -19.67 -18.87 20.59
CA HIS A 209 -20.75 -18.09 21.19
C HIS A 209 -22.06 -18.10 20.37
N GLU A 210 -22.04 -18.49 19.11
CA GLU A 210 -23.26 -18.54 18.27
C GLU A 210 -24.07 -19.83 18.38
N HIS A 211 -23.56 -20.86 19.07
CA HIS A 211 -24.25 -22.18 19.16
C HIS A 211 -24.96 -22.49 20.47
N HIS A 212 -25.24 -21.52 21.34
CA HIS A 212 -25.96 -21.77 22.60
C HIS A 212 -27.07 -20.76 22.88
N HIS A 213 -28.10 -20.70 22.06
CA HIS A 213 -29.41 -20.17 22.43
C HIS A 213 -30.51 -20.81 21.59
N ASP A 214 -30.65 -22.15 21.66
CA ASP A 214 -31.93 -22.80 21.46
C ASP A 214 -32.33 -23.37 22.82
N HIS A 215 -33.12 -22.62 23.56
CA HIS A 215 -33.92 -23.10 24.65
C HIS A 215 -35.39 -23.02 24.26
N ASP A 216 -35.93 -24.13 23.80
CA ASP A 216 -37.33 -24.43 23.84
C ASP A 216 -37.80 -24.33 25.29
N HIS A 217 -38.68 -23.40 25.58
CA HIS A 217 -39.52 -23.39 26.78
C HIS A 217 -40.98 -23.43 26.33
N ASP A 218 -41.48 -24.64 26.19
CA ASP A 218 -42.89 -24.95 26.38
C ASP A 218 -43.26 -24.61 27.81
N HIS A 219 -44.14 -23.67 28.02
CA HIS A 219 -44.95 -23.52 29.25
C HIS A 219 -46.35 -23.16 28.86
N ASP A 220 -47.18 -24.18 28.97
CA ASP A 220 -48.62 -24.08 29.10
C ASP A 220 -49.05 -23.44 30.43
N GLU A 221 -50.16 -22.67 30.31
CA GLU A 221 -51.23 -22.44 31.23
C GLU A 221 -51.12 -21.46 32.40
N HIS A 222 -52.01 -20.45 32.29
CA HIS A 222 -52.86 -19.81 33.30
C HIS A 222 -52.27 -18.87 34.35
N CYS A 223 -52.61 -17.60 34.27
CA CYS A 223 -53.59 -16.95 35.17
C CYS A 223 -53.81 -15.48 34.79
N GLY A 224 -55.06 -15.07 34.65
CA GLY A 224 -55.49 -13.71 34.41
C GLY A 224 -55.47 -12.87 35.69
N CYS A 225 -55.15 -11.59 35.54
CA CYS A 225 -55.67 -10.47 36.35
C CYS A 225 -55.39 -9.19 35.58
N GLY A 226 -56.44 -8.46 35.28
CA GLY A 226 -56.40 -7.16 34.58
C GLY A 226 -55.98 -6.04 35.54
N HIS A 227 -55.39 -5.03 34.96
CA HIS A 227 -55.48 -3.66 35.43
C HIS A 227 -55.28 -2.73 34.24
N ASP A 228 -56.34 -1.94 33.95
CA ASP A 228 -56.36 -0.78 33.04
C ASP A 228 -55.55 0.36 33.68
N HIS A 229 -54.74 1.03 32.89
CA HIS A 229 -54.39 2.41 33.11
C HIS A 229 -54.16 3.10 31.76
N ASP A 230 -55.17 3.89 31.34
CA ASP A 230 -55.08 4.97 30.34
C ASP A 230 -54.15 6.07 30.84
N HIS A 231 -53.26 6.51 30.07
CA HIS A 231 -52.72 7.86 30.10
C HIS A 231 -52.32 8.31 28.69
N GLU A 232 -53.25 9.11 28.10
CA GLU A 232 -52.97 10.01 26.97
C GLU A 232 -52.11 11.17 27.46
N HIS A 233 -51.03 11.48 26.77
CA HIS A 233 -50.40 12.79 26.76
C HIS A 233 -49.94 13.14 25.34
N GLU A 234 -50.72 13.97 24.65
CA GLU A 234 -50.31 14.76 23.50
C GLU A 234 -49.41 15.91 23.97
N HIS A 235 -48.29 16.12 23.36
CA HIS A 235 -47.57 17.39 23.34
C HIS A 235 -46.99 17.65 21.95
N GLU A 236 -47.70 18.51 21.20
CA GLU A 236 -47.18 19.24 20.05
C GLU A 236 -46.27 20.37 20.57
N HIS A 237 -45.10 20.53 20.04
CA HIS A 237 -44.34 21.77 20.07
C HIS A 237 -43.64 21.98 18.73
N GLU A 238 -44.24 22.87 17.93
CA GLU A 238 -43.60 23.58 16.82
C GLU A 238 -42.66 24.65 17.43
N HIS A 239 -41.43 24.69 16.98
CA HIS A 239 -40.58 25.87 17.08
C HIS A 239 -39.84 26.10 15.77
N GLU A 240 -40.33 27.05 15.00
CA GLU A 240 -39.60 27.74 13.95
C GLU A 240 -38.56 28.70 14.60
N HIS A 241 -37.34 28.63 14.23
CA HIS A 241 -36.36 29.70 14.43
C HIS A 241 -35.60 29.97 13.14
N HIS A 242 -35.96 31.05 12.47
CA HIS A 242 -35.16 31.76 11.49
C HIS A 242 -34.05 32.51 12.22
N HIS A 243 -32.81 32.32 11.78
CA HIS A 243 -31.74 33.27 11.99
C HIS A 243 -30.94 33.44 10.70
N ASP A 244 -31.23 34.58 10.03
CA ASP A 244 -30.34 35.19 9.05
C ASP A 244 -29.11 35.75 9.78
N HIS A 245 -27.94 35.41 9.35
CA HIS A 245 -26.74 36.19 9.60
C HIS A 245 -25.87 36.23 8.35
N ASP A 246 -25.97 37.35 7.66
CA ASP A 246 -24.99 37.83 6.70
C ASP A 246 -23.66 38.12 7.43
N HIS A 247 -22.57 37.49 7.00
CA HIS A 247 -21.21 37.98 7.19
C HIS A 247 -20.40 37.79 5.91
N GLU A 248 -20.28 38.91 5.17
CA GLU A 248 -19.20 39.10 4.21
C GLU A 248 -17.86 39.14 4.98
N HIS A 249 -16.91 38.34 4.60
CA HIS A 249 -15.49 38.69 4.60
C HIS A 249 -14.70 37.73 3.72
N GLY A 250 -14.05 38.33 2.75
CA GLY A 250 -13.15 37.74 1.79
C GLY A 250 -11.83 37.30 2.40
N ASP A 251 -11.29 36.41 1.76
CA ASP A 251 -9.97 36.29 1.16
C ASP A 251 -9.75 34.80 0.83
N HIS A 252 -9.72 34.53 -0.44
CA HIS A 252 -9.63 33.21 -1.02
C HIS A 252 -8.24 32.63 -0.85
N CYS A 253 -8.15 31.60 -0.03
CA CYS A 253 -7.17 30.55 -0.23
C CYS A 253 -7.85 29.46 -1.04
N SER A 254 -7.57 29.42 -2.34
CA SER A 254 -8.11 28.44 -3.28
C SER A 254 -7.35 27.11 -3.16
N CYS A 255 -7.61 26.38 -2.10
CA CYS A 255 -7.41 24.94 -2.03
C CYS A 255 -8.79 24.33 -1.87
N GLY A 256 -9.34 23.87 -2.98
CA GLY A 256 -10.68 23.28 -3.02
C GLY A 256 -10.77 21.99 -2.20
N CYS A 257 -11.11 22.13 -0.94
CA CYS A 257 -11.63 21.03 -0.13
C CYS A 257 -13.15 21.13 -0.19
N GLY A 258 -13.73 20.63 -1.27
CA GLY A 258 -15.16 20.35 -1.34
C GLY A 258 -15.43 19.06 -0.59
N HIS A 259 -16.20 19.14 0.47
CA HIS A 259 -16.79 17.99 1.15
C HIS A 259 -17.89 17.38 0.28
N ASP A 260 -18.00 16.03 0.43
CA ASP A 260 -19.08 15.14 0.03
C ASP A 260 -19.10 14.66 -1.43
N HIS A 261 -18.61 13.44 -1.57
CA HIS A 261 -19.35 12.28 -2.08
C HIS A 261 -18.42 11.06 -1.99
N GLU A 262 -18.92 9.96 -1.47
CA GLU A 262 -18.28 8.64 -1.50
C GLU A 262 -18.02 8.19 -2.96
N GLY A 263 -16.98 8.76 -3.56
CA GLY A 263 -16.41 8.34 -4.83
C GLY A 263 -15.12 7.58 -4.52
N HIS A 264 -15.14 6.27 -4.62
CA HIS A 264 -13.93 5.47 -4.64
C HIS A 264 -13.14 5.83 -5.91
N HIS A 265 -12.13 6.68 -5.76
CA HIS A 265 -11.19 6.94 -6.85
C HIS A 265 -10.31 5.72 -7.08
N HIS A 266 -10.18 5.31 -8.33
CA HIS A 266 -9.18 4.31 -8.71
C HIS A 266 -7.79 4.97 -8.72
N ALA A 267 -6.74 4.19 -8.43
CA ALA A 267 -5.37 4.71 -8.37
C ALA A 267 -4.96 5.40 -9.69
N ASP A 268 -5.41 4.89 -10.83
CA ASP A 268 -5.15 5.44 -12.17
C ASP A 268 -5.81 6.80 -12.43
N GLU A 269 -6.83 7.18 -11.66
CA GLU A 269 -7.45 8.51 -11.76
C GLU A 269 -6.64 9.59 -11.05
N VAL A 270 -5.86 9.20 -10.03
CA VAL A 270 -5.07 10.11 -9.21
C VAL A 270 -3.60 10.10 -9.58
N PHE A 271 -3.09 8.93 -9.97
CA PHE A 271 -1.69 8.72 -10.30
C PHE A 271 -1.54 8.40 -11.78
N THR A 272 -0.54 9.01 -12.40
CA THR A 272 -0.16 8.74 -13.77
C THR A 272 1.30 8.31 -13.83
N SER A 273 1.63 7.50 -14.82
CA SER A 273 3.01 7.12 -15.12
C SER A 273 3.37 7.61 -16.52
N TRP A 274 4.61 8.08 -16.64
CA TRP A 274 5.24 8.36 -17.92
C TRP A 274 6.47 7.48 -18.04
N GLY A 275 6.60 6.79 -19.17
CA GLY A 275 7.71 5.90 -19.44
C GLY A 275 8.25 6.08 -20.84
N VAL A 276 9.57 5.92 -21.01
CA VAL A 276 10.22 6.03 -22.32
C VAL A 276 11.41 5.11 -22.42
N GLU A 277 11.62 4.55 -23.60
CA GLU A 277 12.87 3.93 -24.02
C GLU A 277 13.74 4.93 -24.77
N THR A 278 15.03 4.98 -24.46
CA THR A 278 15.95 5.94 -25.07
C THR A 278 17.33 5.35 -25.31
N PRO A 279 17.91 5.55 -26.50
CA PRO A 279 19.31 5.21 -26.75
C PRO A 279 20.27 6.31 -26.27
N LYS A 280 19.75 7.36 -25.63
CA LYS A 280 20.54 8.51 -25.19
C LYS A 280 21.43 8.13 -24.02
N LYS A 281 22.65 8.68 -24.02
CA LYS A 281 23.60 8.45 -22.93
C LYS A 281 23.55 9.62 -21.95
N PHE A 282 23.65 9.30 -20.67
CA PHE A 282 23.70 10.28 -19.59
C PHE A 282 24.83 9.93 -18.64
N SER A 283 25.57 10.92 -18.20
CA SER A 283 26.51 10.73 -17.08
C SER A 283 25.73 10.61 -15.74
N GLU A 284 26.41 10.10 -14.74
CA GLU A 284 25.84 10.01 -13.38
C GLU A 284 25.46 11.38 -12.83
N GLU A 285 26.30 12.38 -13.07
CA GLU A 285 26.05 13.77 -12.64
C GLU A 285 24.82 14.35 -13.32
N GLU A 286 24.67 14.16 -14.65
CA GLU A 286 23.49 14.63 -15.40
C GLU A 286 22.20 13.97 -14.88
N ILE A 287 22.20 12.67 -14.61
CA ILE A 287 21.03 11.98 -14.03
C ILE A 287 20.72 12.53 -12.65
N ARG A 288 21.74 12.73 -11.79
CA ARG A 288 21.54 13.28 -10.45
C ARG A 288 20.94 14.67 -10.48
N GLU A 289 21.43 15.56 -11.35
CA GLU A 289 20.89 16.90 -11.53
C GLU A 289 19.42 16.86 -11.97
N LYS A 290 19.10 16.08 -13.00
CA LYS A 290 17.73 15.95 -13.53
C LYS A 290 16.77 15.37 -12.50
N LEU A 291 17.18 14.37 -11.72
CA LEU A 291 16.36 13.80 -10.68
C LEU A 291 16.08 14.80 -9.54
N ASN A 292 17.06 15.63 -9.16
CA ASN A 292 16.85 16.69 -8.18
C ASN A 292 15.89 17.79 -8.67
N GLU A 293 15.86 18.08 -9.97
CA GLU A 293 14.92 19.05 -10.54
C GLU A 293 13.45 18.57 -10.41
N LEU A 294 13.19 17.26 -10.37
CA LEU A 294 11.86 16.70 -10.22
C LEU A 294 11.18 17.07 -8.88
N ASP A 295 11.91 17.60 -7.91
CA ASP A 295 11.34 18.16 -6.68
C ASP A 295 10.50 19.43 -6.91
N ASP A 296 10.63 20.11 -8.06
CA ASP A 296 9.79 21.27 -8.42
C ASP A 296 8.39 20.84 -8.86
N CYS A 297 7.52 20.64 -7.89
CA CYS A 297 6.15 20.20 -8.11
C CYS A 297 5.29 21.21 -8.94
N ARG A 298 5.72 22.48 -9.05
CA ARG A 298 5.00 23.49 -9.86
C ARG A 298 5.27 23.29 -11.35
N HIS A 299 6.43 22.79 -11.70
CA HIS A 299 6.86 22.59 -13.07
C HIS A 299 6.56 21.19 -13.60
N TYR A 300 6.85 20.15 -12.78
CA TYR A 300 6.76 18.75 -13.19
C TYR A 300 5.51 18.03 -12.69
N GLY A 301 4.72 18.63 -11.79
CA GLY A 301 3.68 17.96 -11.04
C GLY A 301 4.23 17.30 -9.76
N THR A 302 3.40 16.61 -9.01
CA THR A 302 3.86 15.93 -7.79
C THR A 302 4.48 14.60 -8.15
N ILE A 303 5.80 14.58 -8.33
CA ILE A 303 6.53 13.35 -8.63
C ILE A 303 6.68 12.54 -7.34
N LEU A 304 6.35 11.26 -7.42
CA LEU A 304 6.43 10.32 -6.31
C LEU A 304 7.59 9.35 -6.42
N ARG A 305 7.93 8.99 -7.66
CA ARG A 305 9.07 8.11 -7.96
C ARG A 305 9.54 8.36 -9.37
N ALA A 306 10.85 8.30 -9.59
CA ALA A 306 11.43 8.10 -10.91
C ALA A 306 12.43 6.96 -10.84
N LYS A 307 12.38 6.05 -11.80
CA LYS A 307 13.21 4.84 -11.83
C LYS A 307 13.70 4.58 -13.23
N GLY A 308 14.89 4.05 -13.37
CA GLY A 308 15.37 3.72 -14.70
C GLY A 308 16.82 3.28 -14.74
N PHE A 309 17.26 3.06 -15.97
CA PHE A 309 18.64 2.80 -16.29
C PHE A 309 18.95 3.34 -17.68
N VAL A 310 20.12 3.90 -17.85
CA VAL A 310 20.57 4.54 -19.09
C VAL A 310 22.02 4.18 -19.38
N ASP A 311 22.38 4.17 -20.67
CA ASP A 311 23.78 4.05 -21.09
C ASP A 311 24.56 5.31 -20.70
N SER A 312 25.83 5.16 -20.35
CA SER A 312 26.70 6.29 -20.00
C SER A 312 27.85 6.45 -21.02
N PRO A 313 28.34 7.70 -21.22
CA PRO A 313 29.46 7.95 -22.11
C PRO A 313 30.76 7.17 -21.77
N ASP A 314 30.92 6.75 -20.51
CA ASP A 314 32.06 5.96 -20.04
C ASP A 314 31.93 4.45 -20.30
N GLY A 315 30.77 4.00 -20.83
CA GLY A 315 30.51 2.62 -21.21
C GLY A 315 29.95 1.75 -20.10
N GLU A 316 29.76 2.30 -18.89
CA GLU A 316 29.04 1.65 -17.81
C GLU A 316 27.60 2.15 -17.74
N TRP A 317 26.65 1.30 -17.39
CA TRP A 317 25.27 1.68 -17.27
C TRP A 317 24.97 2.32 -15.91
N VAL A 318 24.16 3.39 -15.94
CA VAL A 318 23.70 4.13 -14.76
C VAL A 318 22.28 3.69 -14.45
N TYR A 319 22.08 3.09 -13.30
CA TYR A 319 20.78 2.73 -12.72
C TYR A 319 20.41 3.75 -11.67
N PHE A 320 19.16 4.20 -11.66
CA PHE A 320 18.72 5.21 -10.71
C PHE A 320 17.33 4.89 -10.14
N ASP A 321 17.13 5.30 -8.91
CA ASP A 321 15.84 5.31 -8.22
C ASP A 321 15.73 6.62 -7.43
N TYR A 322 14.66 7.36 -7.67
CA TYR A 322 14.36 8.64 -7.05
C TYR A 322 13.01 8.57 -6.33
N VAL A 323 12.97 9.06 -5.13
CA VAL A 323 11.77 9.48 -4.42
C VAL A 323 12.00 10.87 -3.85
N PRO A 324 10.96 11.71 -3.63
CA PRO A 324 11.14 13.10 -3.22
C PRO A 324 12.16 13.27 -2.09
N GLY A 325 13.22 14.06 -2.38
CA GLY A 325 14.33 14.33 -1.48
C GLY A 325 15.38 13.23 -1.35
N GLU A 326 15.32 12.16 -2.15
CA GLU A 326 16.30 11.06 -2.12
C GLU A 326 16.59 10.54 -3.52
N VAL A 327 17.86 10.49 -3.88
CA VAL A 327 18.36 10.00 -5.17
C VAL A 327 19.36 8.87 -4.92
N ASP A 328 19.02 7.66 -5.35
CA ASP A 328 19.95 6.52 -5.39
C ASP A 328 20.44 6.31 -6.83
N ILE A 329 21.75 6.28 -7.01
CA ILE A 329 22.38 6.03 -8.29
C ILE A 329 23.48 4.98 -8.10
N ARG A 330 23.46 3.98 -8.99
CA ARG A 330 24.42 2.85 -8.94
C ARG A 330 24.84 2.48 -10.35
N ARG A 331 26.03 1.92 -10.48
CA ARG A 331 26.56 1.36 -11.72
C ARG A 331 26.12 -0.10 -11.86
N GLY A 332 25.85 -0.53 -13.07
CA GLY A 332 25.40 -1.89 -13.32
C GLY A 332 25.76 -2.42 -14.70
N GLY A 333 25.36 -3.66 -14.98
CA GLY A 333 25.57 -4.33 -16.25
C GLY A 333 24.82 -3.66 -17.40
N ALA A 334 25.25 -3.93 -18.63
CA ALA A 334 24.62 -3.41 -19.84
C ALA A 334 23.18 -3.94 -20.01
N ALA A 335 22.27 -3.05 -20.37
CA ALA A 335 20.92 -3.38 -20.80
C ALA A 335 20.77 -3.20 -22.32
N VAL A 336 19.65 -3.63 -22.89
CA VAL A 336 19.41 -3.58 -24.35
C VAL A 336 19.19 -2.15 -24.82
N THR A 337 18.44 -1.34 -24.03
CA THR A 337 18.16 0.08 -24.31
C THR A 337 17.93 0.79 -22.98
N GLY A 338 18.17 2.10 -22.93
CA GLY A 338 17.89 2.91 -21.75
C GLY A 338 16.38 3.02 -21.52
N ARG A 339 15.98 3.08 -20.25
CA ARG A 339 14.58 3.23 -19.82
C ARG A 339 14.47 4.22 -18.68
N ILE A 340 13.47 5.08 -18.76
CA ILE A 340 13.12 6.06 -17.74
C ILE A 340 11.64 5.95 -17.46
N CYS A 341 11.26 5.80 -16.21
CA CYS A 341 9.87 5.78 -15.74
C CYS A 341 9.69 6.82 -14.64
N VAL A 342 8.65 7.64 -14.73
CA VAL A 342 8.28 8.65 -13.75
C VAL A 342 6.83 8.43 -13.33
N ILE A 343 6.57 8.38 -12.04
CA ILE A 343 5.24 8.16 -11.46
C ILE A 343 4.91 9.35 -10.57
N GLY A 344 3.71 9.89 -10.70
CA GLY A 344 3.27 11.02 -9.91
C GLY A 344 1.80 11.36 -10.07
N SER A 345 1.39 12.44 -9.44
CA SER A 345 0.05 13.00 -9.58
C SER A 345 0.13 14.32 -10.36
N LYS A 346 -0.74 14.47 -11.35
CA LYS A 346 -0.79 15.67 -12.24
C LYS A 346 0.58 15.95 -12.89
N ILE A 347 1.24 14.91 -13.37
CA ILE A 347 2.56 15.05 -14.00
C ILE A 347 2.48 15.87 -15.29
N ASN A 348 3.50 16.68 -15.52
CA ASN A 348 3.68 17.43 -16.77
C ASN A 348 4.65 16.66 -17.67
N GLU A 349 4.10 15.76 -18.49
CA GLU A 349 4.89 14.91 -19.38
C GLU A 349 5.80 15.68 -20.32
N GLN A 350 5.33 16.84 -20.84
CA GLN A 350 6.12 17.67 -21.75
C GLN A 350 7.35 18.24 -21.03
N ALA A 351 7.20 18.74 -19.82
CA ALA A 351 8.32 19.23 -19.03
C ALA A 351 9.32 18.11 -18.69
N ILE A 352 8.81 16.89 -18.40
CA ILE A 352 9.67 15.73 -18.14
C ILE A 352 10.45 15.33 -19.40
N LYS A 353 9.82 15.32 -20.58
CA LYS A 353 10.50 15.08 -21.85
C LYS A 353 11.62 16.10 -22.10
N GLU A 354 11.32 17.38 -21.88
CA GLU A 354 12.30 18.47 -22.01
C GLU A 354 13.46 18.31 -21.02
N LEU A 355 13.16 17.95 -19.76
CA LEU A 355 14.17 17.69 -18.73
C LEU A 355 15.17 16.62 -19.16
N PHE A 356 14.69 15.50 -19.67
CA PHE A 356 15.54 14.41 -20.15
C PHE A 356 16.00 14.61 -21.61
N ASN A 357 15.63 15.74 -22.24
CA ASN A 357 15.90 16.06 -23.65
C ASN A 357 15.44 14.93 -24.59
N ILE A 358 14.27 14.37 -24.39
CA ILE A 358 13.67 13.27 -25.17
C ILE A 358 12.53 13.85 -26.01
N GLU A 359 12.54 13.59 -27.30
CA GLU A 359 11.52 14.08 -28.26
C GLU A 359 10.22 13.22 -28.21
#